data_fc5c97b3de9d2961b2b8a43b98b6cc8f
#
_entry.id   fc5c97b3de9d2961b2b8a43b98b6cc8f
#
_cell.length_a   1.000
_cell.length_b   1.000
_cell.length_c   1.000
_cell.angle_alpha   90.00
_cell.angle_beta   90.00
_cell.angle_gamma   90.00
#
_symmetry.space_group_name_H-M   'P 1'
#
loop_
_entity.id
_entity.type
_entity.pdbx_description
1 polymer ?
#
loop_
_entity_poly.entity_id
_entity_poly.type
_entity_poly.pdbx_seq_one_letter_code
_entity_poly.pdbx_strand_id
1 'polypeptide(L)'
;MNLNEIRAELFKMQDINYRDFNSKLIPTVDKESMIGIRTPDLRKYAKQFGKSSDVIEFLQTLPHKYFDENQLHAFIISEIKDFKNCIDEINRFLPYIDNWATCDQLSPKVFKKYHNELFEYIKDWLKSDKVYTLRFGIGMLMEHFLDEDFDILYPEIVSKIRSGEYYINMMIAWYFATALVKRYESVLPFIENRRLDIWTHN
;
A
#
# COMPACT_ATOMS: atom_id res chain seq x y z
N MET A 1 -24.97 -5.66 8.66
CA MET A 1 -24.92 -6.27 7.29
C MET A 1 -23.98 -7.47 7.38
N ASN A 2 -24.40 -8.60 6.85
CA ASN A 2 -23.48 -9.73 6.68
C ASN A 2 -22.61 -9.56 5.41
N LEU A 3 -21.59 -10.39 5.25
CA LEU A 3 -20.65 -10.30 4.13
C LEU A 3 -21.33 -10.38 2.74
N ASN A 4 -22.41 -11.16 2.60
CA ASN A 4 -23.13 -11.28 1.33
C ASN A 4 -23.90 -10.00 0.99
N GLU A 5 -24.44 -9.31 1.99
CA GLU A 5 -25.10 -8.02 1.82
C GLU A 5 -24.10 -6.95 1.41
N ILE A 6 -22.90 -6.94 2.04
CA ILE A 6 -21.79 -6.03 1.64
C ILE A 6 -21.42 -6.27 0.18
N ARG A 7 -21.24 -7.53 -0.22
CA ARG A 7 -20.97 -7.89 -1.62
C ARG A 7 -22.05 -7.43 -2.58
N ALA A 8 -23.31 -7.61 -2.19
CA ALA A 8 -24.43 -7.16 -3.01
C ALA A 8 -24.40 -5.64 -3.24
N GLU A 9 -24.01 -4.83 -2.22
CA GLU A 9 -23.83 -3.39 -2.39
C GLU A 9 -22.63 -3.08 -3.30
N LEU A 10 -21.52 -3.80 -3.17
CA LEU A 10 -20.37 -3.63 -4.05
C LEU A 10 -20.71 -3.94 -5.52
N PHE A 11 -21.44 -5.01 -5.79
CA PHE A 11 -21.88 -5.38 -7.14
C PHE A 11 -22.84 -4.36 -7.77
N LYS A 12 -23.59 -3.57 -7.00
CA LYS A 12 -24.39 -2.46 -7.56
C LYS A 12 -23.54 -1.34 -8.17
N MET A 13 -22.28 -1.24 -7.77
CA MET A 13 -21.33 -0.24 -8.25
C MET A 13 -20.43 -0.77 -9.37
N GLN A 14 -20.68 -1.99 -9.88
CA GLN A 14 -19.88 -2.63 -10.91
C GLN A 14 -19.86 -1.83 -12.22
N ASP A 15 -18.66 -1.66 -12.78
CA ASP A 15 -18.42 -1.16 -14.14
C ASP A 15 -17.55 -2.18 -14.90
N ILE A 16 -18.18 -2.92 -15.80
CA ILE A 16 -17.52 -4.00 -16.57
C ILE A 16 -16.39 -3.45 -17.45
N ASN A 17 -16.56 -2.27 -18.06
CA ASN A 17 -15.53 -1.66 -18.90
C ASN A 17 -14.32 -1.24 -18.05
N TYR A 18 -14.56 -0.71 -16.87
CA TYR A 18 -13.50 -0.38 -15.95
C TYR A 18 -12.77 -1.64 -15.44
N ARG A 19 -13.51 -2.71 -15.11
CA ARG A 19 -12.92 -4.01 -14.75
C ARG A 19 -11.98 -4.52 -15.85
N ASP A 20 -12.46 -4.51 -17.09
CA ASP A 20 -11.72 -5.05 -18.25
C ASP A 20 -10.48 -4.21 -18.58
N PHE A 21 -10.51 -2.92 -18.29
CA PHE A 21 -9.35 -2.04 -18.38
C PHE A 21 -8.38 -2.30 -17.22
N ASN A 22 -8.88 -2.31 -15.99
CA ASN A 22 -8.06 -2.38 -14.77
C ASN A 22 -7.34 -3.73 -14.64
N SER A 23 -8.00 -4.84 -15.05
CA SER A 23 -7.39 -6.19 -15.02
C SER A 23 -6.12 -6.31 -15.86
N LYS A 24 -5.98 -5.51 -16.92
CA LYS A 24 -4.76 -5.47 -17.75
C LYS A 24 -3.59 -4.77 -17.05
N LEU A 25 -3.88 -3.88 -16.09
CA LEU A 25 -2.88 -3.13 -15.34
C LEU A 25 -2.40 -3.88 -14.09
N ILE A 26 -3.19 -4.85 -13.61
CA ILE A 26 -2.91 -5.59 -12.37
C ILE A 26 -2.86 -7.11 -12.71
N PRO A 27 -1.81 -7.55 -13.43
CA PRO A 27 -1.76 -8.92 -13.95
C PRO A 27 -1.57 -9.99 -12.86
N THR A 28 -1.29 -9.60 -11.62
CA THR A 28 -1.19 -10.51 -10.47
C THR A 28 -2.55 -10.91 -9.90
N VAL A 29 -3.63 -10.23 -10.31
CA VAL A 29 -4.99 -10.47 -9.82
C VAL A 29 -5.83 -11.10 -10.93
N ASP A 30 -6.51 -12.20 -10.61
CA ASP A 30 -7.45 -12.82 -11.54
C ASP A 30 -8.60 -11.85 -11.85
N LYS A 31 -8.87 -11.63 -13.13
CA LYS A 31 -9.95 -10.78 -13.61
C LYS A 31 -11.32 -11.17 -13.02
N GLU A 32 -11.57 -12.47 -12.85
CA GLU A 32 -12.84 -12.96 -12.29
C GLU A 32 -13.00 -12.66 -10.79
N SER A 33 -11.89 -12.32 -10.11
CA SER A 33 -11.93 -11.81 -8.74
C SER A 33 -12.15 -10.30 -8.65
N MET A 34 -12.22 -9.59 -9.79
CA MET A 34 -12.48 -8.15 -9.83
C MET A 34 -13.97 -7.88 -10.07
N ILE A 35 -14.61 -7.11 -9.20
CA ILE A 35 -15.95 -6.55 -9.41
C ILE A 35 -15.87 -5.42 -10.42
N GLY A 36 -14.85 -4.56 -10.32
CA GLY A 36 -14.62 -3.43 -11.19
C GLY A 36 -15.32 -2.17 -10.71
N ILE A 37 -15.08 -1.79 -9.46
CA ILE A 37 -15.64 -0.56 -8.88
C ILE A 37 -14.66 0.58 -9.11
N ARG A 38 -15.16 1.73 -9.60
CA ARG A 38 -14.30 2.91 -9.75
C ARG A 38 -13.79 3.40 -8.40
N THR A 39 -12.52 3.70 -8.30
CA THR A 39 -11.85 4.13 -7.07
C THR A 39 -12.58 5.26 -6.31
N PRO A 40 -13.09 6.33 -6.96
CA PRO A 40 -13.83 7.38 -6.24
C PRO A 40 -15.11 6.87 -5.56
N ASP A 41 -15.84 5.97 -6.21
CA ASP A 41 -17.09 5.41 -5.69
C ASP A 41 -16.80 4.47 -4.50
N LEU A 42 -15.77 3.63 -4.64
CA LEU A 42 -15.35 2.74 -3.56
C LEU A 42 -14.81 3.52 -2.34
N ARG A 43 -14.06 4.60 -2.54
CA ARG A 43 -13.63 5.50 -1.45
C ARG A 43 -14.80 6.20 -0.77
N LYS A 44 -15.82 6.60 -1.52
CA LYS A 44 -17.04 7.17 -0.96
C LYS A 44 -17.79 6.14 -0.11
N TYR A 45 -17.92 4.92 -0.62
CA TYR A 45 -18.53 3.81 0.12
C TYR A 45 -17.74 3.48 1.39
N ALA A 46 -16.40 3.39 1.32
CA ALA A 46 -15.53 3.14 2.47
C ALA A 46 -15.75 4.15 3.62
N LYS A 47 -15.89 5.44 3.29
CA LYS A 47 -16.15 6.49 4.30
C LYS A 47 -17.51 6.36 4.97
N GLN A 48 -18.52 5.83 4.29
CA GLN A 48 -19.85 5.59 4.84
C GLN A 48 -19.89 4.30 5.66
N PHE A 49 -19.42 3.22 5.07
CA PHE A 49 -19.40 1.89 5.66
C PHE A 49 -18.45 1.81 6.87
N GLY A 50 -17.33 2.50 6.85
CA GLY A 50 -16.39 2.58 7.98
C GLY A 50 -16.96 3.18 9.27
N LYS A 51 -18.16 3.77 9.22
CA LYS A 51 -18.90 4.26 10.40
C LYS A 51 -19.93 3.26 10.95
N SER A 52 -20.17 2.18 10.24
CA SER A 52 -21.10 1.12 10.63
C SER A 52 -20.48 0.21 11.68
N SER A 53 -21.28 -0.38 12.56
CA SER A 53 -20.85 -1.46 13.46
C SER A 53 -20.38 -2.70 12.72
N ASP A 54 -20.88 -2.93 11.50
CA ASP A 54 -20.60 -4.10 10.68
C ASP A 54 -19.19 -4.10 10.09
N VAL A 55 -18.49 -2.93 10.14
CA VAL A 55 -17.12 -2.78 9.63
C VAL A 55 -16.13 -3.70 10.34
N ILE A 56 -16.33 -3.95 11.64
CA ILE A 56 -15.43 -4.81 12.43
C ILE A 56 -15.44 -6.25 11.91
N GLU A 57 -16.63 -6.80 11.66
CA GLU A 57 -16.77 -8.15 11.10
C GLU A 57 -16.14 -8.23 9.70
N PHE A 58 -16.35 -7.22 8.86
CA PHE A 58 -15.73 -7.14 7.53
C PHE A 58 -14.19 -7.15 7.61
N LEU A 59 -13.59 -6.30 8.45
CA LEU A 59 -12.13 -6.23 8.62
C LEU A 59 -11.53 -7.51 9.21
N GLN A 60 -12.29 -8.26 9.99
CA GLN A 60 -11.87 -9.56 10.54
C GLN A 60 -11.99 -10.71 9.54
N THR A 61 -12.79 -10.55 8.48
CA THR A 61 -13.02 -11.59 7.48
C THR A 61 -11.92 -11.60 6.41
N LEU A 62 -10.81 -12.25 6.70
CA LEU A 62 -9.66 -12.40 5.80
C LEU A 62 -9.39 -13.89 5.51
N PRO A 63 -8.95 -14.24 4.30
CA PRO A 63 -8.75 -13.37 3.11
C PRO A 63 -10.09 -12.96 2.47
N HIS A 64 -10.10 -11.80 1.83
CA HIS A 64 -11.23 -11.38 1.01
C HIS A 64 -11.30 -12.16 -0.30
N LYS A 65 -12.51 -12.31 -0.84
CA LYS A 65 -12.75 -13.03 -2.10
C LYS A 65 -12.45 -12.16 -3.33
N TYR A 66 -12.80 -10.87 -3.26
CA TYR A 66 -12.72 -9.96 -4.39
C TYR A 66 -11.63 -8.92 -4.18
N PHE A 67 -10.98 -8.54 -5.30
CA PHE A 67 -10.03 -7.43 -5.33
C PHE A 67 -10.61 -6.13 -4.74
N ASP A 68 -11.87 -5.83 -5.11
CA ASP A 68 -12.54 -4.62 -4.63
C ASP A 68 -12.84 -4.65 -3.12
N GLU A 69 -12.98 -5.85 -2.51
CA GLU A 69 -13.04 -6.01 -1.06
C GLU A 69 -11.68 -5.67 -0.41
N ASN A 70 -10.56 -6.07 -1.02
CA ASN A 70 -9.22 -5.70 -0.55
C ASN A 70 -8.99 -4.18 -0.66
N GLN A 71 -9.45 -3.56 -1.76
CA GLN A 71 -9.41 -2.11 -1.92
C GLN A 71 -10.26 -1.39 -0.87
N LEU A 72 -11.48 -1.89 -0.62
CA LEU A 72 -12.37 -1.36 0.43
C LEU A 72 -11.71 -1.42 1.81
N HIS A 73 -11.10 -2.56 2.14
CA HIS A 73 -10.36 -2.79 3.38
C HIS A 73 -9.24 -1.75 3.56
N ALA A 74 -8.39 -1.57 2.53
CA ALA A 74 -7.31 -0.59 2.53
C ALA A 74 -7.82 0.84 2.75
N PHE A 75 -8.95 1.22 2.12
CA PHE A 75 -9.53 2.54 2.28
C PHE A 75 -10.13 2.77 3.68
N ILE A 76 -10.74 1.74 4.28
CA ILE A 76 -11.27 1.82 5.64
C ILE A 76 -10.13 2.00 6.65
N ILE A 77 -9.07 1.18 6.57
CA ILE A 77 -7.90 1.32 7.44
C ILE A 77 -7.27 2.71 7.30
N SER A 78 -7.20 3.23 6.09
CA SER A 78 -6.61 4.56 5.82
C SER A 78 -7.33 5.71 6.52
N GLU A 79 -8.58 5.53 6.94
CA GLU A 79 -9.38 6.52 7.68
C GLU A 79 -9.34 6.34 9.22
N ILE A 80 -8.70 5.30 9.75
CA ILE A 80 -8.55 5.07 11.19
C ILE A 80 -7.71 6.21 11.79
N LYS A 81 -8.20 6.78 12.90
CA LYS A 81 -7.59 7.95 13.54
C LYS A 81 -6.66 7.58 14.71
N ASP A 82 -6.91 6.45 15.35
CA ASP A 82 -6.05 5.94 16.40
C ASP A 82 -4.85 5.20 15.78
N PHE A 83 -3.64 5.64 16.14
CA PHE A 83 -2.41 5.12 15.53
C PHE A 83 -2.21 3.64 15.83
N LYS A 84 -2.39 3.24 17.09
CA LYS A 84 -2.16 1.84 17.49
C LYS A 84 -3.15 0.89 16.81
N ASN A 85 -4.43 1.25 16.82
CA ASN A 85 -5.45 0.46 16.13
C ASN A 85 -5.20 0.39 14.63
N CYS A 86 -4.75 1.48 14.01
CA CYS A 86 -4.38 1.52 12.60
C CYS A 86 -3.23 0.54 12.30
N ILE A 87 -2.18 0.54 13.10
CA ILE A 87 -1.05 -0.39 12.97
C ILE A 87 -1.50 -1.84 13.15
N ASP A 88 -2.33 -2.13 14.16
CA ASP A 88 -2.82 -3.49 14.41
C ASP A 88 -3.62 -4.02 13.21
N GLU A 89 -4.49 -3.19 12.61
CA GLU A 89 -5.25 -3.55 11.40
C GLU A 89 -4.35 -3.69 10.16
N ILE A 90 -3.36 -2.82 9.98
CA ILE A 90 -2.38 -2.95 8.89
C ILE A 90 -1.60 -4.26 9.01
N ASN A 91 -1.06 -4.57 10.18
CA ASN A 91 -0.29 -5.79 10.39
C ASN A 91 -1.13 -7.06 10.16
N ARG A 92 -2.43 -6.99 10.43
CA ARG A 92 -3.37 -8.09 10.14
C ARG A 92 -3.63 -8.23 8.64
N PHE A 93 -3.72 -7.11 7.90
CA PHE A 93 -4.11 -7.07 6.49
C PHE A 93 -2.94 -7.29 5.53
N LEU A 94 -1.75 -6.72 5.81
CA LEU A 94 -0.57 -6.78 4.92
C LEU A 94 -0.25 -8.18 4.37
N PRO A 95 -0.33 -9.27 5.16
CA PRO A 95 -0.04 -10.62 4.66
C PRO A 95 -0.96 -11.10 3.54
N TYR A 96 -2.13 -10.47 3.35
CA TYR A 96 -3.14 -10.83 2.36
C TYR A 96 -3.14 -9.92 1.13
N ILE A 97 -2.30 -8.89 1.11
CA ILE A 97 -2.13 -8.03 -0.06
C ILE A 97 -1.31 -8.78 -1.12
N ASP A 98 -1.88 -8.94 -2.31
CA ASP A 98 -1.34 -9.73 -3.43
C ASP A 98 -1.08 -8.89 -4.69
N ASN A 99 -1.25 -7.56 -4.60
CA ASN A 99 -1.12 -6.67 -5.74
C ASN A 99 -0.66 -5.26 -5.35
N TRP A 100 -0.01 -4.58 -6.31
CA TRP A 100 0.51 -3.23 -6.12
C TRP A 100 -0.60 -2.19 -5.91
N ALA A 101 -1.75 -2.35 -6.56
CA ALA A 101 -2.81 -1.34 -6.50
C ALA A 101 -3.45 -1.25 -5.11
N THR A 102 -3.63 -2.38 -4.42
CA THR A 102 -4.09 -2.39 -3.02
C THR A 102 -3.00 -1.87 -2.08
N CYS A 103 -1.76 -2.32 -2.29
CA CYS A 103 -0.61 -1.91 -1.48
C CYS A 103 -0.42 -0.38 -1.50
N ASP A 104 -0.34 0.22 -2.68
CA ASP A 104 0.00 1.63 -2.85
C ASP A 104 -1.16 2.58 -2.50
N GLN A 105 -2.40 2.08 -2.48
CA GLN A 105 -3.57 2.86 -2.05
C GLN A 105 -3.85 2.80 -0.55
N LEU A 106 -3.16 1.92 0.18
CA LEU A 106 -3.17 1.87 1.64
C LEU A 106 -2.28 3.00 2.18
N SER A 107 -2.87 4.15 2.49
CA SER A 107 -2.16 5.36 2.94
C SER A 107 -2.88 5.97 4.16
N PRO A 108 -2.53 5.52 5.38
CA PRO A 108 -3.18 5.97 6.61
C PRO A 108 -2.85 7.41 6.96
N LYS A 109 -3.86 8.25 7.05
CA LYS A 109 -3.71 9.68 7.36
C LYS A 109 -3.11 9.95 8.73
N VAL A 110 -3.32 9.04 9.68
CA VAL A 110 -2.83 9.16 11.05
C VAL A 110 -1.30 9.15 11.13
N PHE A 111 -0.63 8.52 10.16
CA PHE A 111 0.82 8.39 10.13
C PHE A 111 1.57 9.73 10.10
N LYS A 112 0.98 10.75 9.49
CA LYS A 112 1.54 12.12 9.45
C LYS A 112 1.83 12.74 10.82
N LYS A 113 1.29 12.17 11.90
CA LYS A 113 1.45 12.70 13.26
C LYS A 113 2.39 11.85 14.14
N TYR A 114 2.85 10.71 13.65
CA TYR A 114 3.54 9.69 14.45
C TYR A 114 4.77 9.14 13.74
N HIS A 115 5.57 10.03 13.11
CA HIS A 115 6.70 9.60 12.26
C HIS A 115 7.75 8.80 13.04
N ASN A 116 8.07 9.18 14.27
CA ASN A 116 9.05 8.45 15.08
C ASN A 116 8.58 7.02 15.39
N GLU A 117 7.33 6.88 15.83
CA GLU A 117 6.72 5.59 16.13
C GLU A 117 6.52 4.76 14.87
N LEU A 118 6.12 5.40 13.77
CA LEU A 118 5.93 4.75 12.47
C LEU A 118 7.23 4.11 11.96
N PHE A 119 8.36 4.79 12.14
CA PHE A 119 9.64 4.28 11.66
C PHE A 119 10.01 2.93 12.31
N GLU A 120 9.65 2.70 13.57
CA GLU A 120 9.87 1.41 14.24
C GLU A 120 9.14 0.26 13.52
N TYR A 121 7.87 0.48 13.13
CA TYR A 121 7.10 -0.50 12.36
C TYR A 121 7.61 -0.67 10.94
N ILE A 122 8.03 0.41 10.28
CA ILE A 122 8.63 0.35 8.94
C ILE A 122 9.85 -0.57 8.95
N LYS A 123 10.72 -0.49 9.97
CA LYS A 123 11.90 -1.38 10.08
C LYS A 123 11.52 -2.86 10.10
N ASP A 124 10.37 -3.19 10.67
CA ASP A 124 9.89 -4.58 10.70
C ASP A 124 9.25 -4.98 9.36
N TRP A 125 8.48 -4.11 8.72
CA TRP A 125 7.94 -4.37 7.38
C TRP A 125 9.05 -4.54 6.33
N LEU A 126 10.16 -3.81 6.46
CA LEU A 126 11.31 -3.92 5.56
C LEU A 126 12.08 -5.24 5.71
N LYS A 127 11.89 -5.99 6.79
CA LYS A 127 12.47 -7.33 6.99
C LYS A 127 11.57 -8.47 6.50
N SER A 128 10.35 -8.14 6.05
CA SER A 128 9.37 -9.15 5.65
C SER A 128 9.79 -9.88 4.37
N ASP A 129 9.51 -11.18 4.31
CA ASP A 129 9.60 -12.01 3.12
C ASP A 129 8.40 -11.86 2.17
N LYS A 130 7.34 -11.17 2.61
CA LYS A 130 6.15 -10.88 1.82
C LYS A 130 6.41 -9.67 0.92
N VAL A 131 6.26 -9.87 -0.41
CA VAL A 131 6.52 -8.85 -1.44
C VAL A 131 5.83 -7.52 -1.13
N TYR A 132 4.53 -7.56 -0.85
CA TYR A 132 3.75 -6.33 -0.66
C TYR A 132 3.88 -5.73 0.74
N THR A 133 4.27 -6.51 1.75
CA THR A 133 4.64 -5.96 3.07
C THR A 133 5.96 -5.17 2.97
N LEU A 134 6.97 -5.73 2.30
CA LEU A 134 8.23 -5.03 2.04
C LEU A 134 7.99 -3.79 1.15
N ARG A 135 7.19 -3.93 0.07
CA ARG A 135 6.81 -2.82 -0.80
C ARG A 135 6.13 -1.69 -0.02
N PHE A 136 5.20 -2.03 0.88
CA PHE A 136 4.52 -1.07 1.75
C PHE A 136 5.50 -0.32 2.64
N GLY A 137 6.44 -1.02 3.28
CA GLY A 137 7.48 -0.39 4.09
C GLY A 137 8.31 0.65 3.33
N ILE A 138 8.74 0.32 2.09
CA ILE A 138 9.47 1.27 1.22
C ILE A 138 8.56 2.44 0.84
N GLY A 139 7.28 2.17 0.52
CA GLY A 139 6.28 3.19 0.20
C GLY A 139 6.06 4.18 1.34
N MET A 140 6.02 3.70 2.59
CA MET A 140 5.88 4.56 3.77
C MET A 140 7.11 5.45 4.01
N LEU A 141 8.33 4.95 3.75
CA LEU A 141 9.53 5.80 3.74
C LEU A 141 9.43 6.88 2.67
N MET A 142 8.95 6.54 1.48
CA MET A 142 8.79 7.48 0.39
C MET A 142 7.74 8.57 0.69
N GLU A 143 6.60 8.18 1.29
CA GLU A 143 5.48 9.09 1.55
C GLU A 143 5.75 10.04 2.72
N HIS A 144 6.41 9.55 3.79
CA HIS A 144 6.48 10.27 5.06
C HIS A 144 7.87 10.79 5.44
N PHE A 145 8.96 10.32 4.81
CA PHE A 145 10.33 10.57 5.28
C PHE A 145 11.26 11.19 4.22
N LEU A 146 10.71 11.79 3.19
CA LEU A 146 11.49 12.52 2.17
C LEU A 146 11.38 14.04 2.29
N ASP A 147 10.53 14.55 3.19
CA ASP A 147 10.34 15.98 3.43
C ASP A 147 11.05 16.42 4.74
N GLU A 148 10.34 17.02 5.68
CA GLU A 148 10.93 17.64 6.88
C GLU A 148 11.72 16.66 7.74
N ASP A 149 11.26 15.42 7.85
CA ASP A 149 11.89 14.34 8.63
C ASP A 149 12.93 13.52 7.84
N PHE A 150 13.46 14.08 6.75
CA PHE A 150 14.46 13.39 5.95
C PHE A 150 15.75 13.11 6.73
N ASP A 151 16.18 11.84 6.70
CA ASP A 151 17.48 11.40 7.17
C ASP A 151 18.15 10.55 6.08
N ILE A 152 19.48 10.69 5.94
CA ILE A 152 20.29 9.91 4.98
C ILE A 152 20.22 8.39 5.26
N LEU A 153 19.87 8.00 6.47
CA LEU A 153 19.64 6.62 6.86
C LEU A 153 18.55 5.95 5.99
N TYR A 154 17.50 6.67 5.60
CA TYR A 154 16.38 6.08 4.84
C TYR A 154 16.79 5.63 3.44
N PRO A 155 17.40 6.47 2.57
CA PRO A 155 17.92 5.98 1.30
C PRO A 155 19.04 4.96 1.48
N GLU A 156 19.83 5.00 2.58
CA GLU A 156 20.79 3.96 2.88
C GLU A 156 20.16 2.59 3.11
N ILE A 157 19.06 2.54 3.87
CA ILE A 157 18.31 1.30 4.11
C ILE A 157 17.74 0.78 2.78
N VAL A 158 17.05 1.62 2.01
CA VAL A 158 16.41 1.23 0.75
C VAL A 158 17.45 0.80 -0.28
N SER A 159 18.61 1.46 -0.35
CA SER A 159 19.69 1.12 -1.29
C SER A 159 20.30 -0.27 -1.06
N LYS A 160 20.16 -0.84 0.13
CA LYS A 160 20.70 -2.17 0.50
C LYS A 160 19.74 -3.31 0.19
N ILE A 161 18.47 -3.03 -0.11
CA ILE A 161 17.48 -4.05 -0.42
C ILE A 161 17.87 -4.71 -1.75
N ARG A 162 17.86 -6.04 -1.77
CA ARG A 162 18.09 -6.87 -2.95
C ARG A 162 16.95 -7.85 -3.09
N SER A 163 16.34 -7.91 -4.28
CA SER A 163 15.19 -8.78 -4.53
C SER A 163 15.14 -9.22 -5.98
N GLY A 164 14.69 -10.45 -6.22
CA GLY A 164 14.30 -10.93 -7.55
C GLY A 164 12.89 -10.48 -7.97
N GLU A 165 12.12 -9.88 -7.05
CA GLU A 165 10.72 -9.53 -7.26
C GLU A 165 10.57 -8.20 -7.99
N TYR A 166 9.89 -8.23 -9.14
CA TYR A 166 9.66 -7.06 -9.98
C TYR A 166 9.04 -5.89 -9.20
N TYR A 167 7.99 -6.16 -8.42
CA TYR A 167 7.26 -5.10 -7.71
C TYR A 167 8.01 -4.50 -6.53
N ILE A 168 8.97 -5.20 -5.95
CA ILE A 168 9.91 -4.62 -4.97
C ILE A 168 10.88 -3.68 -5.68
N ASN A 169 11.53 -4.16 -6.76
CA ASN A 169 12.49 -3.38 -7.52
C ASN A 169 11.88 -2.11 -8.12
N MET A 170 10.63 -2.18 -8.62
CA MET A 170 9.88 -1.00 -9.08
C MET A 170 9.62 0.01 -7.95
N MET A 171 9.33 -0.45 -6.74
CA MET A 171 9.14 0.46 -5.61
C MET A 171 10.44 1.12 -5.18
N ILE A 172 11.57 0.40 -5.19
CA ILE A 172 12.89 0.98 -4.93
C ILE A 172 13.22 2.05 -5.97
N ALA A 173 13.00 1.75 -7.27
CA ALA A 173 13.20 2.72 -8.34
C ALA A 173 12.32 3.98 -8.15
N TRP A 174 11.05 3.79 -7.80
CA TRP A 174 10.13 4.90 -7.53
C TRP A 174 10.54 5.71 -6.31
N TYR A 175 10.97 5.03 -5.23
CA TYR A 175 11.53 5.70 -4.05
C TYR A 175 12.69 6.62 -4.44
N PHE A 176 13.69 6.13 -5.18
CA PHE A 176 14.86 6.92 -5.57
C PHE A 176 14.53 8.03 -6.57
N ALA A 177 13.61 7.78 -7.51
CA ALA A 177 13.11 8.83 -8.40
C ALA A 177 12.44 9.97 -7.62
N THR A 178 11.60 9.66 -6.63
CA THR A 178 10.95 10.64 -5.77
C THR A 178 11.96 11.36 -4.86
N ALA A 179 12.89 10.60 -4.27
CA ALA A 179 13.93 11.14 -3.40
C ALA A 179 14.87 12.10 -4.15
N LEU A 180 15.24 11.83 -5.40
CA LEU A 180 16.02 12.73 -6.24
C LEU A 180 15.29 14.07 -6.49
N VAL A 181 13.98 14.05 -6.66
CA VAL A 181 13.20 15.29 -6.82
C VAL A 181 13.21 16.14 -5.54
N LYS A 182 13.14 15.50 -4.38
CA LYS A 182 13.00 16.18 -3.09
C LYS A 182 14.33 16.50 -2.40
N ARG A 183 15.34 15.64 -2.57
CA ARG A 183 16.62 15.65 -1.84
C ARG A 183 17.82 15.38 -2.76
N TYR A 184 17.89 16.10 -3.89
CA TYR A 184 18.80 15.84 -4.98
C TYR A 184 20.26 15.64 -4.52
N GLU A 185 20.86 16.63 -3.84
CA GLU A 185 22.26 16.60 -3.43
C GLU A 185 22.59 15.43 -2.48
N SER A 186 21.65 15.06 -1.62
CA SER A 186 21.83 13.97 -0.66
C SER A 186 21.69 12.59 -1.32
N VAL A 187 20.88 12.48 -2.36
CA VAL A 187 20.49 11.20 -2.97
C VAL A 187 21.27 10.89 -4.25
N LEU A 188 21.72 11.90 -4.99
CA LEU A 188 22.50 11.71 -6.21
C LEU A 188 23.71 10.76 -6.05
N PRO A 189 24.48 10.79 -4.94
CA PRO A 189 25.60 9.89 -4.73
C PRO A 189 25.23 8.40 -4.73
N PHE A 190 23.98 8.02 -4.42
CA PHE A 190 23.54 6.64 -4.49
C PHE A 190 23.46 6.14 -5.94
N ILE A 191 23.15 7.02 -6.87
CA ILE A 191 23.09 6.70 -8.29
C ILE A 191 24.51 6.75 -8.90
N GLU A 192 25.25 7.83 -8.70
CA GLU A 192 26.59 8.00 -9.26
C GLU A 192 27.56 6.90 -8.83
N ASN A 193 27.50 6.48 -7.56
CA ASN A 193 28.33 5.43 -6.98
C ASN A 193 27.73 4.02 -7.16
N ARG A 194 26.68 3.85 -7.96
CA ARG A 194 26.03 2.57 -8.28
C ARG A 194 25.69 1.74 -7.03
N ARG A 195 25.10 2.37 -6.01
CA ARG A 195 24.78 1.70 -4.73
C ARG A 195 23.52 0.83 -4.81
N LEU A 196 22.71 0.99 -5.85
CA LEU A 196 21.49 0.20 -6.07
C LEU A 196 21.79 -1.13 -6.75
N ASP A 197 20.83 -2.06 -6.70
CA ASP A 197 20.86 -3.24 -7.56
C ASP A 197 20.93 -2.84 -9.04
N ILE A 198 21.61 -3.65 -9.86
CA ILE A 198 21.82 -3.33 -11.28
C ILE A 198 20.50 -3.15 -12.04
N TRP A 199 19.48 -3.96 -11.69
CA TRP A 199 18.16 -3.86 -12.30
C TRP A 199 17.47 -2.52 -11.95
N THR A 200 17.56 -2.13 -10.69
CA THR A 200 16.92 -0.89 -10.19
C THR A 200 17.67 0.37 -10.66
N HIS A 201 19.00 0.23 -10.86
CA HIS A 201 19.87 1.33 -11.29
C HIS A 201 19.64 1.74 -12.75
N ASN A 202 19.36 0.77 -13.64
CA ASN A 202 19.19 0.96 -15.09
C ASN A 202 17.73 1.27 -15.47
#